data_02680849e542853262aaac70dfe8ee86
#
_entry.id   02680849e542853262aaac70dfe8ee86
#
_cell.length_a   1.000
_cell.length_b   1.000
_cell.length_c   1.000
_cell.angle_alpha   90.00
_cell.angle_beta   90.00
_cell.angle_gamma   90.00
#
_symmetry.space_group_name_H-M   'P 1'
#
loop_
_entity.id
_entity.type
_entity.pdbx_description
1 polymer ?
#
loop_
_entity_poly.entity_id
_entity_poly.type
_entity_poly.pdbx_seq_one_letter_code
_entity_poly.pdbx_strand_id
1 'polypeptide(L)'
;MNNIVNSSWLKDNLNNEKLVIVDARFNLMDKEYGKRSYEFSHIKGAARIDIETQLSSEVKEHGGRHPLPSIEELQKTFENIGISNDSIVVAYDEGDLSGPARLWWILKYLGHEKVYVLDGGINEFIKIGGEVSNEVPVITKGSLNININEYMKVDMEYVRNSINKDNIAIIDSRENVRYIGEFEPVDKKCGHIPSALNFFWMDILDQNEGKMTLKNKSDLEKHFEELNKFDEVIVYCGSGITACPNSLALTEVGINHKVYTGSFSDWISYDDNKVDVK
;
A
#
# COMPACT_ATOMS: atom_id res chain seq x y z
N MET A 1 -16.74 5.08 -3.28
CA MET A 1 -15.44 4.40 -3.07
C MET A 1 -15.73 2.97 -2.66
N ASN A 2 -15.02 2.02 -3.24
CA ASN A 2 -15.35 0.60 -3.08
C ASN A 2 -14.36 -0.16 -2.18
N ASN A 3 -13.17 0.42 -1.93
CA ASN A 3 -12.11 -0.22 -1.14
C ASN A 3 -11.77 0.55 0.15
N ILE A 4 -12.52 1.61 0.43
CA ILE A 4 -12.35 2.46 1.61
C ILE A 4 -13.60 2.38 2.46
N VAL A 5 -13.43 2.22 3.78
CA VAL A 5 -14.51 2.31 4.78
C VAL A 5 -14.18 3.40 5.78
N ASN A 6 -15.20 4.08 6.29
CA ASN A 6 -15.03 5.09 7.34
C ASN A 6 -15.18 4.48 8.75
N SER A 7 -14.81 5.25 9.76
CA SER A 7 -14.85 4.82 11.16
C SER A 7 -16.25 4.46 11.65
N SER A 8 -17.31 5.13 11.15
CA SER A 8 -18.69 4.78 11.52
C SER A 8 -19.08 3.41 10.98
N TRP A 9 -18.76 3.14 9.71
CA TRP A 9 -18.99 1.81 9.13
C TRP A 9 -18.28 0.71 9.92
N LEU A 10 -17.00 0.92 10.29
CA LEU A 10 -16.26 -0.06 11.08
C LEU A 10 -16.93 -0.29 12.44
N LYS A 11 -17.31 0.80 13.13
CA LYS A 11 -17.98 0.72 14.43
C LYS A 11 -19.30 -0.07 14.39
N ASP A 12 -20.10 0.13 13.34
CA ASP A 12 -21.38 -0.56 13.15
C ASP A 12 -21.19 -2.06 12.82
N ASN A 13 -20.01 -2.46 12.31
CA ASN A 13 -19.70 -3.83 11.90
C ASN A 13 -18.83 -4.61 12.88
N LEU A 14 -18.45 -4.07 14.06
CA LEU A 14 -17.56 -4.74 15.02
C LEU A 14 -18.07 -6.11 15.51
N ASN A 15 -19.38 -6.34 15.48
CA ASN A 15 -20.00 -7.62 15.88
C ASN A 15 -20.11 -8.63 14.72
N ASN A 16 -19.58 -8.31 13.54
CA ASN A 16 -19.61 -9.24 12.42
C ASN A 16 -18.51 -10.29 12.59
N GLU A 17 -18.89 -11.56 12.76
CA GLU A 17 -17.96 -12.69 12.97
C GLU A 17 -16.98 -12.90 11.83
N LYS A 18 -17.26 -12.34 10.63
CA LYS A 18 -16.36 -12.42 9.46
C LYS A 18 -15.39 -11.24 9.38
N LEU A 19 -15.54 -10.24 10.26
CA LEU A 19 -14.67 -9.08 10.27
C LEU A 19 -13.31 -9.42 10.88
N VAL A 20 -12.25 -9.15 10.12
CA VAL A 20 -10.86 -9.21 10.58
C VAL A 20 -10.28 -7.81 10.48
N ILE A 21 -9.96 -7.21 11.62
CA ILE A 21 -9.33 -5.89 11.71
C ILE A 21 -7.83 -6.08 11.82
N VAL A 22 -7.06 -5.35 11.01
CA VAL A 22 -5.59 -5.50 10.96
C VAL A 22 -4.91 -4.16 11.17
N ASP A 23 -4.11 -4.09 12.22
CA ASP A 23 -3.20 -2.98 12.48
C ASP A 23 -1.95 -3.14 11.58
N ALA A 24 -1.81 -2.23 10.65
CA ALA A 24 -0.71 -2.20 9.69
C ALA A 24 0.15 -0.92 9.86
N ARG A 25 0.21 -0.37 11.07
CA ARG A 25 1.03 0.80 11.39
C ARG A 25 2.51 0.50 11.16
N PHE A 26 3.16 1.41 10.44
CA PHE A 26 4.51 1.23 9.95
C PHE A 26 5.23 2.58 9.89
N ASN A 27 6.54 2.56 10.11
CA ASN A 27 7.41 3.71 9.88
C ASN A 27 8.75 3.24 9.30
N LEU A 28 9.10 3.74 8.11
CA LEU A 28 10.32 3.35 7.40
C LEU A 28 11.60 3.61 8.20
N MET A 29 11.62 4.66 9.03
CA MET A 29 12.78 5.09 9.80
C MET A 29 12.85 4.47 11.21
N ASP A 30 11.78 3.79 11.63
CA ASP A 30 11.66 3.19 12.98
C ASP A 30 10.93 1.85 12.91
N LYS A 31 11.69 0.79 12.76
CA LYS A 31 11.17 -0.58 12.57
C LYS A 31 10.32 -1.10 13.72
N GLU A 32 10.54 -0.60 14.95
CA GLU A 32 9.77 -1.00 16.13
C GLU A 32 8.49 -0.16 16.30
N TYR A 33 8.28 0.87 15.49
CA TYR A 33 7.16 1.79 15.63
C TYR A 33 5.80 1.08 15.64
N GLY A 34 5.51 0.25 14.65
CA GLY A 34 4.23 -0.45 14.54
C GLY A 34 3.97 -1.38 15.73
N LYS A 35 5.01 -2.08 16.23
CA LYS A 35 4.92 -2.94 17.41
C LYS A 35 4.62 -2.13 18.67
N ARG A 36 5.39 -1.08 18.94
CA ARG A 36 5.19 -0.23 20.13
C ARG A 36 3.82 0.45 20.11
N SER A 37 3.39 0.93 18.95
CA SER A 37 2.08 1.56 18.78
C SER A 37 0.94 0.58 19.06
N TYR A 38 1.04 -0.65 18.55
CA TYR A 38 0.06 -1.72 18.80
C TYR A 38 -0.01 -2.11 20.28
N GLU A 39 1.14 -2.34 20.92
CA GLU A 39 1.24 -2.69 22.34
C GLU A 39 0.71 -1.57 23.25
N PHE A 40 0.89 -0.32 22.84
CA PHE A 40 0.33 0.83 23.58
C PHE A 40 -1.19 0.93 23.46
N SER A 41 -1.70 0.89 22.24
CA SER A 41 -3.13 0.96 21.97
C SER A 41 -3.43 0.56 20.52
N HIS A 42 -4.45 -0.29 20.31
CA HIS A 42 -4.96 -0.70 19.00
C HIS A 42 -6.49 -0.82 19.03
N ILE A 43 -7.13 -0.87 17.86
CA ILE A 43 -8.57 -1.12 17.77
C ILE A 43 -8.85 -2.48 18.40
N LYS A 44 -9.80 -2.54 19.35
CA LYS A 44 -10.12 -3.75 20.09
C LYS A 44 -10.39 -4.93 19.15
N GLY A 45 -9.68 -6.04 19.40
CA GLY A 45 -9.77 -7.26 18.57
C GLY A 45 -8.95 -7.24 17.30
N ALA A 46 -8.24 -6.15 16.98
CA ALA A 46 -7.37 -6.11 15.81
C ALA A 46 -6.15 -7.02 15.95
N ALA A 47 -5.83 -7.75 14.89
CA ALA A 47 -4.55 -8.40 14.73
C ALA A 47 -3.48 -7.39 14.30
N ARG A 48 -2.20 -7.63 14.60
CA ARG A 48 -1.09 -6.85 14.08
C ARG A 48 -0.44 -7.56 12.90
N ILE A 49 -0.06 -6.80 11.89
CA ILE A 49 0.84 -7.26 10.82
C ILE A 49 2.08 -6.36 10.75
N ASP A 50 3.22 -6.97 10.46
CA ASP A 50 4.49 -6.26 10.32
C ASP A 50 4.85 -6.14 8.83
N ILE A 51 4.97 -4.90 8.35
CA ILE A 51 5.24 -4.61 6.94
C ILE A 51 6.66 -5.07 6.54
N GLU A 52 7.64 -4.92 7.44
CA GLU A 52 9.05 -5.25 7.18
C GLU A 52 9.31 -6.76 7.10
N THR A 53 8.63 -7.54 7.95
CA THR A 53 8.97 -8.96 8.15
C THR A 53 7.89 -9.93 7.68
N GLN A 54 6.64 -9.48 7.56
CA GLN A 54 5.51 -10.32 7.17
C GLN A 54 4.96 -9.99 5.77
N LEU A 55 5.08 -8.72 5.33
CA LEU A 55 4.70 -8.28 3.98
C LEU A 55 5.90 -7.93 3.10
N SER A 56 7.09 -8.24 3.60
CA SER A 56 8.35 -8.14 2.85
C SER A 56 9.21 -9.36 3.15
N SER A 57 10.00 -9.79 2.16
CA SER A 57 10.96 -10.88 2.29
C SER A 57 12.39 -10.36 2.42
N GLU A 58 13.35 -11.27 2.59
CA GLU A 58 14.76 -10.95 2.65
C GLU A 58 15.21 -10.19 1.39
N VAL A 59 15.99 -9.12 1.61
CA VAL A 59 16.56 -8.31 0.54
C VAL A 59 17.66 -9.10 -0.17
N LYS A 60 17.58 -9.18 -1.50
CA LYS A 60 18.55 -9.82 -2.38
C LYS A 60 19.21 -8.77 -3.27
N GLU A 61 20.04 -9.22 -4.20
CA GLU A 61 20.67 -8.35 -5.20
C GLU A 61 19.63 -7.57 -6.02
N HIS A 62 18.56 -8.26 -6.43
CA HIS A 62 17.41 -7.70 -7.13
C HIS A 62 16.12 -7.94 -6.35
N GLY A 63 15.05 -7.21 -6.71
CA GLY A 63 13.74 -7.29 -6.07
C GLY A 63 13.43 -6.11 -5.15
N GLY A 64 14.38 -5.20 -4.95
CA GLY A 64 14.21 -3.97 -4.16
C GLY A 64 14.36 -4.17 -2.65
N ARG A 65 14.05 -3.13 -1.87
CA ARG A 65 14.21 -3.14 -0.40
C ARG A 65 13.07 -3.84 0.35
N HIS A 66 11.89 -3.98 -0.27
CA HIS A 66 10.74 -4.67 0.31
C HIS A 66 10.18 -5.68 -0.71
N PRO A 67 10.98 -6.74 -1.06
CA PRO A 67 10.51 -7.74 -2.02
C PRO A 67 9.26 -8.43 -1.48
N LEU A 68 8.36 -8.85 -2.37
CA LEU A 68 7.20 -9.64 -1.94
C LEU A 68 7.67 -10.99 -1.39
N PRO A 69 7.13 -11.44 -0.24
CA PRO A 69 7.28 -12.82 0.19
C PRO A 69 6.71 -13.81 -0.83
N SER A 70 7.09 -15.08 -0.74
CA SER A 70 6.47 -16.14 -1.53
C SER A 70 4.97 -16.23 -1.26
N ILE A 71 4.24 -16.80 -2.20
CA ILE A 71 2.77 -16.97 -2.07
C ILE A 71 2.43 -17.81 -0.84
N GLU A 72 3.22 -18.84 -0.57
CA GLU A 72 3.04 -19.73 0.57
C GLU A 72 3.28 -19.02 1.91
N GLU A 73 4.29 -18.12 1.97
CA GLU A 73 4.56 -17.30 3.15
C GLU A 73 3.43 -16.30 3.38
N LEU A 74 2.97 -15.61 2.35
CA LEU A 74 1.84 -14.68 2.43
C LEU A 74 0.54 -15.38 2.87
N GLN A 75 0.22 -16.54 2.28
CA GLN A 75 -0.94 -17.34 2.68
C GLN A 75 -0.89 -17.67 4.16
N LYS A 76 0.24 -18.23 4.61
CA LYS A 76 0.45 -18.59 6.03
C LYS A 76 0.35 -17.38 6.95
N THR A 77 0.91 -16.25 6.54
CA THR A 77 0.85 -14.99 7.29
C THR A 77 -0.59 -14.53 7.49
N PHE A 78 -1.39 -14.49 6.42
CA PHE A 78 -2.77 -14.05 6.48
C PHE A 78 -3.67 -15.05 7.23
N GLU A 79 -3.48 -16.35 7.05
CA GLU A 79 -4.20 -17.37 7.83
C GLU A 79 -3.90 -17.23 9.34
N ASN A 80 -2.66 -16.95 9.73
CA ASN A 80 -2.26 -16.82 11.14
C ASN A 80 -2.91 -15.62 11.83
N ILE A 81 -3.29 -14.58 11.08
CA ILE A 81 -4.04 -13.43 11.61
C ILE A 81 -5.56 -13.57 11.42
N GLY A 82 -6.04 -14.79 11.10
CA GLY A 82 -7.46 -15.14 11.07
C GLY A 82 -8.18 -14.91 9.75
N ILE A 83 -7.46 -14.57 8.67
CA ILE A 83 -8.10 -14.33 7.37
C ILE A 83 -8.47 -15.66 6.71
N SER A 84 -9.74 -15.77 6.31
CA SER A 84 -10.34 -16.86 5.53
C SER A 84 -10.97 -16.32 4.25
N ASN A 85 -11.37 -17.20 3.34
CA ASN A 85 -11.95 -16.82 2.05
C ASN A 85 -13.16 -15.89 2.13
N ASP A 86 -13.95 -15.97 3.17
CA ASP A 86 -15.17 -15.17 3.37
C ASP A 86 -14.98 -14.00 4.33
N SER A 87 -13.78 -13.82 4.87
CA SER A 87 -13.44 -12.71 5.75
C SER A 87 -13.66 -11.36 5.08
N ILE A 88 -14.10 -10.39 5.88
CA ILE A 88 -14.13 -8.97 5.56
C ILE A 88 -12.94 -8.35 6.28
N VAL A 89 -11.90 -8.00 5.53
CA VAL A 89 -10.66 -7.47 6.10
C VAL A 89 -10.69 -5.93 6.09
N VAL A 90 -10.40 -5.32 7.24
CA VAL A 90 -10.22 -3.87 7.34
C VAL A 90 -8.83 -3.59 7.90
N ALA A 91 -7.96 -3.02 7.10
CA ALA A 91 -6.62 -2.60 7.50
C ALA A 91 -6.59 -1.13 7.90
N TYR A 92 -5.79 -0.78 8.91
CA TYR A 92 -5.65 0.61 9.35
C TYR A 92 -4.23 0.96 9.79
N ASP A 93 -3.95 2.26 9.80
CA ASP A 93 -2.80 2.93 10.42
C ASP A 93 -3.25 4.21 11.15
N GLU A 94 -2.44 5.26 11.17
CA GLU A 94 -2.82 6.59 11.67
C GLU A 94 -3.54 7.48 10.63
N GLY A 95 -3.69 7.03 9.39
CA GLY A 95 -4.40 7.73 8.31
C GLY A 95 -3.54 8.05 7.09
N ASP A 96 -2.22 7.75 7.11
CA ASP A 96 -1.37 7.96 5.93
C ASP A 96 -1.54 6.90 4.84
N LEU A 97 -2.21 5.78 5.13
CA LEU A 97 -2.56 4.68 4.25
C LEU A 97 -1.36 3.81 3.78
N SER A 98 -0.13 4.08 4.17
CA SER A 98 1.04 3.40 3.59
C SER A 98 1.07 1.90 3.89
N GLY A 99 0.90 1.51 5.14
CA GLY A 99 0.82 0.11 5.56
C GLY A 99 -0.46 -0.60 5.12
N PRO A 100 -1.64 -0.02 5.41
CA PRO A 100 -2.93 -0.63 5.01
C PRO A 100 -3.08 -0.81 3.51
N ALA A 101 -2.64 0.14 2.68
CA ALA A 101 -2.70 0.00 1.23
C ALA A 101 -1.76 -1.09 0.71
N ARG A 102 -0.59 -1.30 1.34
CA ARG A 102 0.30 -2.42 1.01
C ARG A 102 -0.38 -3.77 1.30
N LEU A 103 -1.01 -3.91 2.48
CA LEU A 103 -1.78 -5.10 2.84
C LEU A 103 -2.95 -5.32 1.88
N TRP A 104 -3.74 -4.27 1.62
CA TRP A 104 -4.87 -4.29 0.69
C TRP A 104 -4.41 -4.76 -0.70
N TRP A 105 -3.34 -4.19 -1.23
CA TRP A 105 -2.82 -4.54 -2.54
C TRP A 105 -2.39 -6.00 -2.61
N ILE A 106 -1.68 -6.50 -1.59
CA ILE A 106 -1.25 -7.90 -1.54
C ILE A 106 -2.46 -8.85 -1.48
N LEU A 107 -3.46 -8.59 -0.64
CA LEU A 107 -4.67 -9.41 -0.58
C LEU A 107 -5.45 -9.41 -1.89
N LYS A 108 -5.58 -8.26 -2.57
CA LYS A 108 -6.17 -8.18 -3.92
C LYS A 108 -5.36 -8.97 -4.94
N TYR A 109 -4.03 -8.89 -4.89
CA TYR A 109 -3.14 -9.66 -5.72
C TYR A 109 -3.33 -11.19 -5.51
N LEU A 110 -3.55 -11.61 -4.27
CA LEU A 110 -3.84 -13.01 -3.93
C LEU A 110 -5.29 -13.44 -4.23
N GLY A 111 -6.13 -12.53 -4.74
CA GLY A 111 -7.51 -12.81 -5.13
C GLY A 111 -8.54 -12.66 -4.01
N HIS A 112 -8.18 -12.05 -2.87
CA HIS A 112 -9.12 -11.76 -1.80
C HIS A 112 -9.85 -10.43 -2.04
N GLU A 113 -11.15 -10.51 -2.35
CA GLU A 113 -11.90 -9.34 -2.81
C GLU A 113 -12.41 -8.42 -1.69
N LYS A 114 -12.73 -8.98 -0.51
CA LYS A 114 -13.36 -8.24 0.60
C LYS A 114 -12.31 -7.63 1.53
N VAL A 115 -11.42 -6.82 0.99
CA VAL A 115 -10.41 -6.09 1.76
C VAL A 115 -10.58 -4.60 1.57
N TYR A 116 -10.52 -3.86 2.68
CA TYR A 116 -10.79 -2.44 2.79
C TYR A 116 -9.72 -1.75 3.62
N VAL A 117 -9.54 -0.46 3.38
CA VAL A 117 -8.68 0.42 4.18
C VAL A 117 -9.57 1.38 4.99
N LEU A 118 -9.25 1.55 6.27
CA LEU A 118 -9.95 2.46 7.16
C LEU A 118 -9.50 3.90 6.92
N ASP A 119 -10.39 4.72 6.39
CA ASP A 119 -10.13 6.14 6.14
C ASP A 119 -9.93 6.92 7.44
N GLY A 120 -8.87 7.70 7.52
CA GLY A 120 -8.48 8.44 8.72
C GLY A 120 -7.89 7.56 9.84
N GLY A 121 -7.80 6.26 9.62
CA GLY A 121 -7.14 5.30 10.52
C GLY A 121 -7.69 5.27 11.94
N ILE A 122 -6.85 4.81 12.88
CA ILE A 122 -7.22 4.69 14.30
C ILE A 122 -7.58 6.03 14.93
N ASN A 123 -6.97 7.13 14.46
CA ASN A 123 -7.22 8.45 15.03
C ASN A 123 -8.67 8.91 14.85
N GLU A 124 -9.23 8.73 13.65
CA GLU A 124 -10.65 9.05 13.40
C GLU A 124 -11.59 8.05 14.10
N PHE A 125 -11.19 6.79 14.22
CA PHE A 125 -11.98 5.79 14.95
C PHE A 125 -12.10 6.15 16.43
N ILE A 126 -11.02 6.59 17.08
CA ILE A 126 -11.03 7.05 18.49
C ILE A 126 -11.91 8.29 18.66
N LYS A 127 -11.83 9.27 17.73
CA LYS A 127 -12.62 10.52 17.80
C LYS A 127 -14.13 10.27 17.83
N ILE A 128 -14.61 9.23 17.14
CA ILE A 128 -16.04 8.85 17.18
C ILE A 128 -16.42 7.94 18.35
N GLY A 129 -15.51 7.75 19.32
CA GLY A 129 -15.72 6.87 20.48
C GLY A 129 -15.62 5.39 20.10
N GLY A 130 -14.75 5.03 19.18
CA GLY A 130 -14.38 3.65 18.89
C GLY A 130 -13.57 3.04 20.04
N GLU A 131 -13.79 1.76 20.33
CA GLU A 131 -13.14 1.07 21.44
C GLU A 131 -11.72 0.62 21.05
N VAL A 132 -10.75 0.97 21.89
CA VAL A 132 -9.35 0.55 21.75
C VAL A 132 -8.92 -0.28 22.95
N SER A 133 -7.88 -1.09 22.79
CA SER A 133 -7.33 -1.98 23.81
C SER A 133 -5.82 -2.07 23.64
N ASN A 134 -5.14 -2.58 24.65
CA ASN A 134 -3.77 -3.07 24.60
C ASN A 134 -3.68 -4.60 24.82
N GLU A 135 -4.82 -5.27 24.88
CA GLU A 135 -4.91 -6.71 25.05
C GLU A 135 -4.79 -7.41 23.69
N VAL A 136 -3.80 -8.26 23.54
CA VAL A 136 -3.61 -9.06 22.31
C VAL A 136 -4.76 -10.07 22.17
N PRO A 137 -5.53 -10.02 21.07
CA PRO A 137 -6.66 -10.92 20.90
C PRO A 137 -6.22 -12.36 20.67
N VAL A 138 -7.05 -13.31 21.12
CA VAL A 138 -6.91 -14.72 20.74
C VAL A 138 -7.42 -14.89 19.31
N ILE A 139 -6.53 -15.20 18.38
CA ILE A 139 -6.85 -15.33 16.97
C ILE A 139 -7.01 -16.80 16.61
N THR A 140 -8.16 -17.17 16.05
CA THR A 140 -8.34 -18.46 15.40
C THR A 140 -7.74 -18.42 14.00
N LYS A 141 -6.87 -19.39 13.69
CA LYS A 141 -6.25 -19.48 12.38
C LYS A 141 -7.29 -19.61 11.27
N GLY A 142 -7.16 -18.80 10.24
CA GLY A 142 -8.01 -18.82 9.05
C GLY A 142 -7.63 -19.91 8.04
N SER A 143 -8.34 -19.87 6.90
CA SER A 143 -8.08 -20.73 5.74
C SER A 143 -8.33 -19.94 4.46
N LEU A 144 -7.29 -19.71 3.68
CA LEU A 144 -7.28 -18.85 2.51
C LEU A 144 -6.89 -19.62 1.25
N ASN A 145 -7.76 -19.64 0.25
CA ASN A 145 -7.45 -20.15 -1.09
C ASN A 145 -6.87 -19.01 -1.93
N ILE A 146 -5.75 -19.26 -2.56
CA ILE A 146 -5.06 -18.26 -3.36
C ILE A 146 -5.49 -18.38 -4.83
N ASN A 147 -5.86 -17.22 -5.42
CA ASN A 147 -6.16 -17.08 -6.84
C ASN A 147 -5.48 -15.80 -7.36
N ILE A 148 -4.24 -15.92 -7.79
CA ILE A 148 -3.37 -14.80 -8.11
C ILE A 148 -3.93 -13.97 -9.27
N ASN A 149 -4.01 -12.65 -9.08
CA ASN A 149 -4.31 -11.69 -10.12
C ASN A 149 -3.00 -11.13 -10.73
N GLU A 150 -2.46 -11.83 -11.70
CA GLU A 150 -1.20 -11.48 -12.37
C GLU A 150 -1.24 -10.10 -13.05
N TYR A 151 -2.43 -9.58 -13.33
CA TYR A 151 -2.59 -8.26 -13.94
C TYR A 151 -2.16 -7.11 -13.05
N MET A 152 -2.09 -7.32 -11.74
CA MET A 152 -1.80 -6.25 -10.77
C MET A 152 -0.30 -5.92 -10.65
N LYS A 153 0.58 -6.82 -11.12
CA LYS A 153 2.02 -6.71 -10.91
C LYS A 153 2.79 -6.70 -12.22
N VAL A 154 3.87 -5.91 -12.24
CA VAL A 154 4.89 -5.96 -13.30
C VAL A 154 6.28 -6.07 -12.68
N ASP A 155 7.21 -6.59 -13.48
CA ASP A 155 8.63 -6.69 -13.17
C ASP A 155 9.45 -5.57 -13.83
N MET A 156 10.75 -5.57 -13.56
CA MET A 156 11.70 -4.60 -14.09
C MET A 156 11.76 -4.63 -15.62
N GLU A 157 11.69 -5.81 -16.24
CA GLU A 157 11.77 -5.94 -17.68
C GLU A 157 10.54 -5.35 -18.38
N TYR A 158 9.34 -5.56 -17.81
CA TYR A 158 8.12 -4.93 -18.30
C TYR A 158 8.22 -3.40 -18.24
N VAL A 159 8.70 -2.85 -17.11
CA VAL A 159 8.91 -1.40 -16.96
C VAL A 159 9.90 -0.86 -17.97
N ARG A 160 11.05 -1.54 -18.15
CA ARG A 160 12.08 -1.17 -19.15
C ARG A 160 11.50 -1.09 -20.55
N ASN A 161 10.67 -2.07 -20.92
CA ASN A 161 10.02 -2.16 -22.22
C ASN A 161 8.85 -1.15 -22.37
N SER A 162 8.45 -0.49 -21.31
CA SER A 162 7.37 0.51 -21.29
C SER A 162 7.86 1.96 -21.38
N ILE A 163 9.18 2.19 -21.24
CA ILE A 163 9.78 3.53 -21.34
C ILE A 163 9.49 4.14 -22.72
N ASN A 164 9.04 5.41 -22.73
CA ASN A 164 8.69 6.19 -23.92
C ASN A 164 7.59 5.56 -24.79
N LYS A 165 6.73 4.71 -24.26
CA LYS A 165 5.52 4.28 -24.97
C LYS A 165 4.42 5.31 -24.83
N ASP A 166 3.79 5.70 -25.94
CA ASP A 166 2.77 6.74 -25.98
C ASP A 166 1.48 6.37 -25.22
N ASN A 167 1.23 5.08 -25.06
CA ASN A 167 -0.01 4.56 -24.44
C ASN A 167 0.19 4.02 -23.01
N ILE A 168 1.40 4.07 -22.44
CA ILE A 168 1.70 3.64 -21.08
C ILE A 168 2.35 4.78 -20.30
N ALA A 169 1.76 5.16 -19.18
CA ALA A 169 2.38 6.05 -18.22
C ALA A 169 3.18 5.26 -17.17
N ILE A 170 4.34 5.74 -16.79
CA ILE A 170 5.07 5.30 -15.60
C ILE A 170 4.96 6.42 -14.58
N ILE A 171 4.51 6.15 -13.37
CA ILE A 171 4.38 7.18 -12.32
C ILE A 171 5.23 6.84 -11.10
N ASP A 172 5.98 7.84 -10.63
CA ASP A 172 6.79 7.79 -9.41
C ASP A 172 6.01 8.38 -8.23
N SER A 173 5.76 7.55 -7.22
CA SER A 173 5.03 7.95 -6.01
C SER A 173 5.91 8.62 -4.95
N ARG A 174 7.22 8.78 -5.19
CA ARG A 174 8.13 9.44 -4.24
C ARG A 174 7.95 10.95 -4.22
N GLU A 175 8.44 11.55 -3.14
CA GLU A 175 8.50 13.00 -3.02
C GLU A 175 9.29 13.63 -4.18
N ASN A 176 8.84 14.82 -4.63
CA ASN A 176 9.39 15.48 -5.82
C ASN A 176 10.92 15.71 -5.75
N VAL A 177 11.45 16.08 -4.58
CA VAL A 177 12.91 16.28 -4.42
C VAL A 177 13.73 15.02 -4.70
N ARG A 178 13.17 13.82 -4.44
CA ARG A 178 13.77 12.55 -4.77
C ARG A 178 13.66 12.23 -6.26
N TYR A 179 12.47 12.50 -6.82
CA TYR A 179 12.18 12.29 -8.23
C TYR A 179 13.11 13.12 -9.13
N ILE A 180 13.28 14.43 -8.87
CA ILE A 180 14.16 15.30 -9.66
C ILE A 180 15.65 15.07 -9.40
N GLY A 181 16.00 14.23 -8.42
CA GLY A 181 17.38 13.87 -8.09
C GLY A 181 18.13 14.91 -7.25
N GLU A 182 17.41 15.88 -6.65
CA GLU A 182 17.99 16.93 -5.83
C GLU A 182 18.43 16.42 -4.45
N PHE A 183 17.67 15.48 -3.89
CA PHE A 183 17.98 14.86 -2.60
C PHE A 183 17.45 13.42 -2.52
N GLU A 184 18.33 12.45 -2.18
CA GLU A 184 17.96 11.03 -2.01
C GLU A 184 18.60 10.45 -0.74
N PRO A 185 17.85 10.37 0.37
CA PRO A 185 18.39 9.91 1.65
C PRO A 185 18.41 8.38 1.80
N VAL A 186 17.77 7.64 0.90
CA VAL A 186 17.47 6.20 1.08
C VAL A 186 18.11 5.34 0.01
N ASP A 187 17.99 5.73 -1.27
CA ASP A 187 18.45 4.96 -2.41
C ASP A 187 19.88 5.36 -2.85
N LYS A 188 20.61 4.43 -3.47
CA LYS A 188 22.02 4.65 -3.87
C LYS A 188 22.19 5.60 -5.07
N LYS A 189 21.14 5.81 -5.87
CA LYS A 189 21.14 6.71 -7.04
C LYS A 189 20.02 7.73 -6.87
N CYS A 190 20.29 8.97 -7.28
CA CYS A 190 19.30 10.06 -7.34
C CYS A 190 18.57 10.06 -8.68
N GLY A 191 17.33 10.56 -8.73
CA GLY A 191 16.54 10.70 -9.94
C GLY A 191 15.41 9.68 -10.03
N HIS A 192 14.92 9.40 -11.26
CA HIS A 192 13.73 8.58 -11.51
C HIS A 192 13.92 7.65 -12.72
N ILE A 193 13.01 6.71 -12.89
CA ILE A 193 12.94 5.83 -14.08
C ILE A 193 12.65 6.72 -15.30
N PRO A 194 13.39 6.60 -16.41
CA PRO A 194 13.18 7.44 -17.59
C PRO A 194 11.74 7.47 -18.06
N SER A 195 11.26 8.63 -18.49
CA SER A 195 9.87 8.92 -18.88
C SER A 195 8.82 8.86 -17.77
N ALA A 196 9.18 8.60 -16.52
CA ALA A 196 8.22 8.62 -15.42
C ALA A 196 7.71 10.05 -15.14
N LEU A 197 6.44 10.13 -14.75
CA LEU A 197 5.79 11.33 -14.21
C LEU A 197 5.81 11.25 -12.69
N ASN A 198 5.81 12.39 -11.99
CA ASN A 198 5.78 12.39 -10.54
C ASN A 198 4.36 12.59 -10.00
N PHE A 199 3.89 11.63 -9.23
CA PHE A 199 2.61 11.68 -8.50
C PHE A 199 2.88 11.31 -7.05
N PHE A 200 3.25 12.29 -6.23
CA PHE A 200 3.59 12.05 -4.84
C PHE A 200 2.41 11.43 -4.08
N TRP A 201 2.65 10.29 -3.44
CA TRP A 201 1.59 9.50 -2.82
C TRP A 201 0.79 10.23 -1.73
N MET A 202 1.38 11.22 -1.05
CA MET A 202 0.64 12.01 -0.06
C MET A 202 -0.29 13.05 -0.69
N ASP A 203 -0.15 13.36 -1.98
CA ASP A 203 -1.02 14.31 -2.67
C ASP A 203 -2.44 13.78 -2.88
N ILE A 204 -2.68 12.47 -2.66
CA ILE A 204 -4.02 11.89 -2.65
C ILE A 204 -4.77 12.11 -1.33
N LEU A 205 -4.11 12.63 -0.30
CA LEU A 205 -4.67 12.82 1.04
C LEU A 205 -5.10 14.27 1.28
N ASP A 206 -6.24 14.42 1.96
CA ASP A 206 -6.61 15.65 2.62
C ASP A 206 -5.95 15.69 4.02
N GLN A 207 -5.19 16.76 4.27
CA GLN A 207 -4.48 16.97 5.53
C GLN A 207 -5.05 18.23 6.23
N ASN A 208 -6.26 18.11 6.75
CA ASN A 208 -6.96 19.22 7.38
C ASN A 208 -7.12 18.97 8.89
N GLU A 209 -6.79 19.98 9.72
CA GLU A 209 -7.03 19.98 11.17
C GLU A 209 -6.44 18.75 11.92
N GLY A 210 -5.28 18.25 11.46
CA GLY A 210 -4.63 17.06 12.04
C GLY A 210 -5.33 15.75 11.68
N LYS A 211 -6.17 15.75 10.65
CA LYS A 211 -6.81 14.60 10.05
C LYS A 211 -6.15 14.30 8.70
N MET A 212 -5.81 13.03 8.48
CA MET A 212 -5.40 12.53 7.17
C MET A 212 -6.47 11.57 6.66
N THR A 213 -7.09 11.91 5.53
CA THR A 213 -8.10 11.07 4.88
C THR A 213 -7.90 11.07 3.38
N LEU A 214 -8.33 10.02 2.71
CA LEU A 214 -8.30 10.01 1.25
C LEU A 214 -9.20 11.13 0.69
N LYS A 215 -8.70 11.86 -0.28
CA LYS A 215 -9.48 12.86 -1.03
C LYS A 215 -10.76 12.22 -1.59
N ASN A 216 -11.81 13.04 -1.73
CA ASN A 216 -13.04 12.56 -2.36
C ASN A 216 -12.80 12.18 -3.82
N LYS A 217 -13.71 11.40 -4.39
CA LYS A 217 -13.56 10.84 -5.73
C LYS A 217 -13.34 11.92 -6.81
N SER A 218 -14.04 13.05 -6.73
CA SER A 218 -13.90 14.14 -7.72
C SER A 218 -12.52 14.78 -7.68
N ASP A 219 -11.94 14.96 -6.48
CA ASP A 219 -10.61 15.53 -6.33
C ASP A 219 -9.52 14.55 -6.79
N LEU A 220 -9.72 13.24 -6.57
CA LEU A 220 -8.84 12.20 -7.11
C LEU A 220 -8.92 12.12 -8.65
N GLU A 221 -10.14 12.19 -9.23
CA GLU A 221 -10.33 12.23 -10.68
C GLU A 221 -9.60 13.42 -11.31
N LYS A 222 -9.65 14.59 -10.67
CA LYS A 222 -8.91 15.78 -11.09
C LYS A 222 -7.39 15.61 -10.91
N HIS A 223 -6.94 15.03 -9.81
CA HIS A 223 -5.53 14.78 -9.53
C HIS A 223 -4.89 13.88 -10.59
N PHE A 224 -5.61 12.84 -11.04
CA PHE A 224 -5.13 11.89 -12.03
C PHE A 224 -5.61 12.19 -13.47
N GLU A 225 -6.20 13.37 -13.74
CA GLU A 225 -6.82 13.70 -15.03
C GLU A 225 -5.89 13.48 -16.23
N GLU A 226 -4.61 13.85 -16.10
CA GLU A 226 -3.64 13.70 -17.17
C GLU A 226 -3.33 12.24 -17.51
N LEU A 227 -3.60 11.28 -16.61
CA LEU A 227 -3.39 9.85 -16.83
C LEU A 227 -4.49 9.21 -17.71
N ASN A 228 -5.63 9.85 -17.91
CA ASN A 228 -6.74 9.34 -18.73
C ASN A 228 -6.40 9.21 -20.22
N LYS A 229 -5.31 9.79 -20.68
CA LYS A 229 -4.84 9.67 -22.07
C LYS A 229 -4.08 8.38 -22.35
N PHE A 230 -3.71 7.62 -21.29
CA PHE A 230 -2.96 6.38 -21.39
C PHE A 230 -3.89 5.16 -21.21
N ASP A 231 -3.57 4.07 -21.89
CA ASP A 231 -4.31 2.82 -21.78
C ASP A 231 -3.97 2.07 -20.47
N GLU A 232 -2.75 2.30 -19.96
CA GLU A 232 -2.23 1.67 -18.75
C GLU A 232 -1.30 2.60 -17.98
N VAL A 233 -1.33 2.50 -16.65
CA VAL A 233 -0.43 3.20 -15.74
C VAL A 233 0.41 2.19 -14.96
N ILE A 234 1.73 2.37 -14.93
CA ILE A 234 2.65 1.62 -14.06
C ILE A 234 3.01 2.48 -12.87
N VAL A 235 2.69 2.00 -11.66
CA VAL A 235 2.95 2.74 -10.42
C VAL A 235 4.19 2.16 -9.74
N TYR A 236 5.13 3.01 -9.34
CA TYR A 236 6.26 2.63 -8.50
C TYR A 236 6.55 3.69 -7.43
N CYS A 237 7.39 3.34 -6.47
CA CYS A 237 7.93 4.28 -5.48
C CYS A 237 9.41 3.97 -5.18
N GLY A 238 9.87 4.08 -3.96
CA GLY A 238 11.22 3.64 -3.56
C GLY A 238 11.36 2.11 -3.47
N SER A 239 10.36 1.42 -2.92
CA SER A 239 10.45 -0.01 -2.57
C SER A 239 9.12 -0.78 -2.65
N GLY A 240 8.09 -0.21 -3.28
CA GLY A 240 6.79 -0.86 -3.49
C GLY A 240 5.80 -0.74 -2.32
N ILE A 241 6.10 0.02 -1.28
CA ILE A 241 5.15 0.29 -0.18
C ILE A 241 4.27 1.50 -0.55
N THR A 242 4.85 2.67 -0.71
CA THR A 242 4.10 3.92 -0.97
C THR A 242 3.58 4.06 -2.41
N ALA A 243 3.85 3.09 -3.28
CA ALA A 243 3.14 2.90 -4.54
C ALA A 243 1.70 2.39 -4.34
N CYS A 244 1.46 1.66 -3.24
CA CYS A 244 0.15 1.05 -2.98
C CYS A 244 -0.95 2.07 -2.64
N PRO A 245 -0.73 3.17 -1.90
CA PRO A 245 -1.71 4.26 -1.77
C PRO A 245 -2.16 4.84 -3.12
N ASN A 246 -1.22 5.13 -4.04
CA ASN A 246 -1.59 5.58 -5.39
C ASN A 246 -2.35 4.50 -6.17
N SER A 247 -1.95 3.22 -6.05
CA SER A 247 -2.70 2.10 -6.65
C SER A 247 -4.13 2.02 -6.11
N LEU A 248 -4.33 2.20 -4.80
CA LEU A 248 -5.65 2.26 -4.18
C LEU A 248 -6.48 3.42 -4.74
N ALA A 249 -5.92 4.63 -4.80
CA ALA A 249 -6.59 5.81 -5.31
C ALA A 249 -6.94 5.69 -6.80
N LEU A 250 -6.05 5.15 -7.64
CA LEU A 250 -6.31 4.85 -9.06
C LEU A 250 -7.43 3.83 -9.22
N THR A 251 -7.50 2.80 -8.35
CA THR A 251 -8.62 1.85 -8.32
C THR A 251 -9.96 2.56 -8.02
N GLU A 252 -9.98 3.51 -7.08
CA GLU A 252 -11.20 4.24 -6.71
C GLU A 252 -11.74 5.14 -7.83
N VAL A 253 -10.87 5.62 -8.71
CA VAL A 253 -11.27 6.42 -9.89
C VAL A 253 -11.36 5.60 -11.18
N GLY A 254 -11.06 4.29 -11.14
CA GLY A 254 -11.22 3.38 -12.27
C GLY A 254 -10.15 3.47 -13.36
N ILE A 255 -8.96 3.98 -13.03
CA ILE A 255 -7.81 4.01 -13.95
C ILE A 255 -7.11 2.65 -13.96
N ASN A 256 -6.93 2.08 -15.15
CA ASN A 256 -6.21 0.82 -15.35
C ASN A 256 -4.74 0.98 -14.99
N HIS A 257 -4.25 0.18 -14.04
CA HIS A 257 -2.87 0.31 -13.57
C HIS A 257 -2.31 -1.01 -13.05
N LYS A 258 -0.99 -1.04 -12.95
CA LYS A 258 -0.18 -2.12 -12.38
C LYS A 258 0.87 -1.55 -11.44
N VAL A 259 1.33 -2.36 -10.48
CA VAL A 259 2.38 -1.95 -9.56
C VAL A 259 3.68 -2.65 -9.89
N TYR A 260 4.74 -1.87 -10.06
CA TYR A 260 6.11 -2.37 -10.06
C TYR A 260 6.59 -2.52 -8.62
N THR A 261 6.47 -3.72 -8.08
CA THR A 261 6.69 -3.98 -6.64
C THR A 261 8.15 -3.83 -6.22
N GLY A 262 9.11 -4.11 -7.09
CA GLY A 262 10.54 -3.88 -6.84
C GLY A 262 10.90 -2.39 -6.78
N SER A 263 10.16 -1.57 -7.52
CA SER A 263 10.25 -0.11 -7.53
C SER A 263 11.65 0.44 -7.85
N PHE A 264 11.94 1.67 -7.45
CA PHE A 264 13.20 2.33 -7.79
C PHE A 264 14.42 1.60 -7.22
N SER A 265 14.33 1.04 -6.02
CA SER A 265 15.44 0.29 -5.42
C SER A 265 15.79 -0.99 -6.19
N ASP A 266 14.82 -1.64 -6.83
CA ASP A 266 15.08 -2.75 -7.75
C ASP A 266 15.62 -2.23 -9.09
N TRP A 267 15.01 -1.17 -9.64
CA TRP A 267 15.43 -0.56 -10.90
C TRP A 267 16.93 -0.23 -10.93
N ILE A 268 17.42 0.40 -9.86
CA ILE A 268 18.83 0.83 -9.76
C ILE A 268 19.81 -0.29 -9.41
N SER A 269 19.33 -1.49 -9.09
CA SER A 269 20.15 -2.67 -8.84
C SER A 269 20.71 -3.29 -10.13
N TYR A 270 20.18 -2.90 -11.29
CA TYR A 270 20.66 -3.29 -12.61
C TYR A 270 21.55 -2.19 -13.19
N ASP A 271 22.80 -2.53 -13.50
CA ASP A 271 23.80 -1.55 -13.96
C ASP A 271 23.42 -0.88 -15.29
N ASP A 272 22.74 -1.62 -16.18
CA ASP A 272 22.31 -1.13 -17.49
C ASP A 272 21.08 -0.21 -17.43
N ASN A 273 20.39 -0.13 -16.29
CA ASN A 273 19.23 0.71 -16.15
C ASN A 273 19.63 2.18 -15.96
N LYS A 274 19.13 3.02 -16.86
CA LYS A 274 19.32 4.47 -16.82
C LYS A 274 18.43 5.10 -15.76
N VAL A 275 18.87 6.23 -15.24
CA VAL A 275 18.15 7.09 -14.32
C VAL A 275 18.18 8.50 -14.91
N ASP A 276 17.02 9.14 -14.98
CA ASP A 276 16.91 10.53 -15.37
C ASP A 276 16.88 11.43 -14.13
N VAL A 277 17.40 12.65 -14.28
CA VAL A 277 17.33 13.74 -13.31
C VAL A 277 16.81 14.98 -14.03
N LYS A 278 16.13 15.87 -13.34
CA LYS A 278 15.67 17.15 -13.90
C LYS A 278 16.60 18.28 -13.52
#